data_6735bc50096c26cad2eade322d0fe976
#
_entry.id   6735bc50096c26cad2eade322d0fe976
#
_cell.length_a   1.000
_cell.length_b   1.000
_cell.length_c   1.000
_cell.angle_alpha   90.00
_cell.angle_beta   90.00
_cell.angle_gamma   90.00
#
_symmetry.space_group_name_H-M   'P 1'
#
loop_
_entity.id
_entity.type
_entity.pdbx_description
1 polymer ?
#
loop_
_entity_poly.entity_id
_entity_poly.type
_entity_poly.pdbx_seq_one_letter_code
_entity_poly.pdbx_strand_id
1 'polypeptide(L)'
;MRYEPEHKTRTRDRIVRNAARKLRGEGLSGPGVASVMEASGLTVGGFYKHFRNKEELLAEAIAEGFSESGEKIYSSLQNVRREDRWKEFVRLYLSPEHCDHPDSGCPVAALAPEMARAKIGVRKRISGLIKDRAERWVEFMPGRTAAERERNFVLIFIAMVGAVSVARILIDPADRQKVLAEMRDHLLRSF
;
A
#
# COMPACT_ATOMS: atom_id res chain seq x y z
N MET A 1 3.98 -30.36 24.06
CA MET A 1 3.45 -30.19 22.68
C MET A 1 4.44 -29.37 21.89
N ARG A 2 5.10 -29.96 20.89
CA ARG A 2 6.04 -29.27 20.00
C ARG A 2 5.18 -28.57 18.95
N TYR A 3 5.01 -27.26 19.07
CA TYR A 3 4.33 -26.46 18.05
C TYR A 3 5.07 -26.65 16.71
N GLU A 4 4.38 -27.15 15.69
CA GLU A 4 4.95 -27.37 14.37
C GLU A 4 5.46 -26.01 13.80
N PRO A 5 6.64 -25.97 13.16
CA PRO A 5 7.19 -24.74 12.58
C PRO A 5 6.20 -24.02 11.66
N GLU A 6 5.39 -24.77 10.94
CA GLU A 6 4.36 -24.26 10.04
C GLU A 6 3.25 -23.47 10.77
N HIS A 7 2.82 -23.91 11.95
CA HIS A 7 1.83 -23.20 12.76
C HIS A 7 2.38 -21.85 13.24
N LYS A 8 3.67 -21.79 13.61
CA LYS A 8 4.32 -20.55 14.03
C LYS A 8 4.39 -19.55 12.88
N THR A 9 4.72 -19.99 11.68
CA THR A 9 4.77 -19.16 10.46
C THR A 9 3.39 -18.61 10.12
N ARG A 10 2.36 -19.45 10.03
CA ARG A 10 0.97 -19.04 9.76
C ARG A 10 0.46 -18.02 10.79
N THR A 11 0.81 -18.20 12.05
CA THR A 11 0.43 -17.26 13.12
C THR A 11 1.12 -15.91 12.94
N ARG A 12 2.41 -15.92 12.61
CA ARG A 12 3.19 -14.71 12.34
C ARG A 12 2.63 -13.94 11.15
N ASP A 13 2.33 -14.61 10.04
CA ASP A 13 1.75 -14.02 8.84
C ASP A 13 0.38 -13.39 9.13
N ARG A 14 -0.45 -14.01 9.97
CA ARG A 14 -1.73 -13.44 10.41
C ARG A 14 -1.53 -12.16 11.20
N ILE A 15 -0.56 -12.12 12.11
CA ILE A 15 -0.23 -10.90 12.88
C ILE A 15 0.23 -9.79 11.93
N VAL A 16 1.10 -10.09 10.98
CA VAL A 16 1.62 -9.13 9.99
C VAL A 16 0.50 -8.56 9.13
N ARG A 17 -0.41 -9.40 8.59
CA ARG A 17 -1.56 -8.94 7.81
C ARG A 17 -2.49 -8.04 8.61
N ASN A 18 -2.83 -8.41 9.86
CA ASN A 18 -3.66 -7.57 10.70
C ASN A 18 -2.98 -6.24 11.06
N ALA A 19 -1.68 -6.27 11.34
CA ALA A 19 -0.90 -5.05 11.55
C ALA A 19 -0.89 -4.16 10.29
N ALA A 20 -0.70 -4.74 9.11
CA ALA A 20 -0.70 -4.01 7.85
C ALA A 20 -2.00 -3.25 7.60
N ARG A 21 -3.15 -3.89 7.85
CA ARG A 21 -4.47 -3.26 7.70
C ARG A 21 -4.70 -2.17 8.74
N LYS A 22 -4.43 -2.48 10.02
CA LYS A 22 -4.59 -1.50 11.10
C LYS A 22 -3.71 -0.26 10.90
N LEU A 23 -2.46 -0.44 10.50
CA LEU A 23 -1.57 0.69 10.22
C LEU A 23 -2.11 1.60 9.12
N ARG A 24 -2.61 1.03 8.03
CA ARG A 24 -3.18 1.82 6.93
C ARG A 24 -4.49 2.50 7.29
N GLY A 25 -5.31 1.89 8.15
CA GLY A 25 -6.58 2.47 8.61
C GLY A 25 -6.45 3.47 9.75
N GLU A 26 -5.49 3.26 10.66
CA GLU A 26 -5.38 3.98 11.93
C GLU A 26 -4.09 4.84 12.04
N GLY A 27 -3.17 4.77 11.05
CA GLY A 27 -1.88 5.43 11.07
C GLY A 27 -0.78 4.62 11.77
N LEU A 28 0.50 5.04 11.61
CA LEU A 28 1.64 4.31 12.21
C LEU A 28 1.68 4.36 13.74
N SER A 29 1.09 5.38 14.33
CA SER A 29 1.01 5.57 15.77
C SER A 29 -0.27 5.00 16.39
N GLY A 30 -1.31 4.73 15.57
CA GLY A 30 -2.63 4.28 16.00
C GLY A 30 -2.62 2.93 16.70
N PRO A 31 -2.27 1.83 16.02
CA PRO A 31 -2.38 0.51 16.63
C PRO A 31 -1.23 0.22 17.59
N GLY A 32 -1.58 -0.05 18.85
CA GLY A 32 -0.66 -0.64 19.81
C GLY A 32 -0.42 -2.13 19.52
N VAL A 33 0.67 -2.69 20.07
CA VAL A 33 0.92 -4.15 20.00
C VAL A 33 -0.29 -4.94 20.52
N ALA A 34 -0.93 -4.45 21.61
CA ALA A 34 -2.11 -5.08 22.18
C ALA A 34 -3.26 -5.21 21.17
N SER A 35 -3.60 -4.12 20.49
CA SER A 35 -4.68 -4.07 19.47
C SER A 35 -4.42 -5.01 18.28
N VAL A 36 -3.16 -5.10 17.84
CA VAL A 36 -2.78 -6.02 16.74
C VAL A 36 -2.87 -7.48 17.20
N MET A 37 -2.40 -7.80 18.40
CA MET A 37 -2.46 -9.17 18.93
C MET A 37 -3.90 -9.61 19.17
N GLU A 38 -4.74 -8.76 19.73
CA GLU A 38 -6.18 -9.00 19.91
C GLU A 38 -6.88 -9.26 18.59
N ALA A 39 -6.67 -8.40 17.56
CA ALA A 39 -7.19 -8.59 16.21
C ALA A 39 -6.69 -9.90 15.55
N SER A 40 -5.57 -10.43 16.06
CA SER A 40 -5.03 -11.71 15.61
C SER A 40 -5.49 -12.91 16.45
N GLY A 41 -6.41 -12.72 17.43
CA GLY A 41 -6.89 -13.75 18.32
C GLY A 41 -5.82 -14.25 19.29
N LEU A 42 -4.90 -13.37 19.71
CA LEU A 42 -3.74 -13.70 20.54
C LEU A 42 -3.60 -12.76 21.75
N THR A 43 -2.93 -13.24 22.79
CA THR A 43 -2.57 -12.40 23.92
C THR A 43 -1.32 -11.57 23.66
N VAL A 44 -1.19 -10.41 24.32
CA VAL A 44 -0.01 -9.53 24.20
C VAL A 44 1.29 -10.26 24.57
N GLY A 45 1.26 -11.15 25.57
CA GLY A 45 2.43 -11.94 25.98
C GLY A 45 2.98 -12.86 24.88
N GLY A 46 2.15 -13.20 23.85
CA GLY A 46 2.59 -13.96 22.70
C GLY A 46 3.44 -13.18 21.70
N PHE A 47 3.44 -11.86 21.75
CA PHE A 47 4.13 -10.99 20.80
C PHE A 47 5.62 -11.33 20.65
N TYR A 48 6.35 -11.40 21.75
CA TYR A 48 7.79 -11.65 21.76
C TYR A 48 8.22 -13.04 21.30
N LYS A 49 7.25 -13.97 21.10
CA LYS A 49 7.51 -15.26 20.44
C LYS A 49 7.66 -15.13 18.93
N HIS A 50 7.15 -14.02 18.35
CA HIS A 50 7.11 -13.77 16.91
C HIS A 50 7.96 -12.59 16.45
N PHE A 51 8.10 -11.54 17.27
CA PHE A 51 8.83 -10.30 16.92
C PHE A 51 9.74 -9.86 18.06
N ARG A 52 10.92 -9.36 17.72
CA ARG A 52 11.89 -8.84 18.67
C ARG A 52 11.43 -7.52 19.31
N ASN A 53 10.74 -6.69 18.50
CA ASN A 53 10.26 -5.38 18.92
C ASN A 53 9.15 -4.88 17.96
N LYS A 54 8.50 -3.78 18.33
CA LYS A 54 7.46 -3.13 17.52
C LYS A 54 7.98 -2.67 16.14
N GLU A 55 9.24 -2.27 16.04
CA GLU A 55 9.85 -1.79 14.78
C GLU A 55 9.98 -2.90 13.74
N GLU A 56 10.29 -4.13 14.16
CA GLU A 56 10.30 -5.31 13.29
C GLU A 56 8.91 -5.59 12.73
N LEU A 57 7.88 -5.63 13.58
CA LEU A 57 6.50 -5.79 13.13
C LEU A 57 6.08 -4.68 12.18
N LEU A 58 6.40 -3.41 12.49
CA LEU A 58 6.08 -2.26 11.66
C LEU A 58 6.67 -2.40 10.25
N ALA A 59 7.95 -2.76 10.17
CA ALA A 59 8.63 -2.91 8.88
C ALA A 59 8.03 -4.03 8.03
N GLU A 60 7.64 -5.14 8.64
CA GLU A 60 6.99 -6.25 7.94
C GLU A 60 5.55 -5.94 7.55
N ALA A 61 4.81 -5.28 8.42
CA ALA A 61 3.45 -4.86 8.13
C ALA A 61 3.39 -3.85 6.95
N ILE A 62 4.34 -2.93 6.86
CA ILE A 62 4.46 -2.03 5.71
C ILE A 62 4.77 -2.83 4.44
N ALA A 63 5.71 -3.79 4.49
CA ALA A 63 6.04 -4.64 3.35
C ALA A 63 4.82 -5.47 2.89
N GLU A 64 4.07 -6.04 3.83
CA GLU A 64 2.84 -6.78 3.55
C GLU A 64 1.77 -5.88 2.92
N GLY A 65 1.58 -4.66 3.44
CA GLY A 65 0.65 -3.69 2.85
C GLY A 65 0.96 -3.36 1.41
N PHE A 66 2.24 -3.19 1.07
CA PHE A 66 2.68 -3.04 -0.31
C PHE A 66 2.41 -4.32 -1.13
N SER A 67 2.60 -5.51 -0.54
CA SER A 67 2.33 -6.78 -1.22
C SER A 67 0.86 -6.95 -1.52
N GLU A 68 0.02 -6.85 -0.52
CA GLU A 68 -1.42 -7.03 -0.62
C GLU A 68 -2.04 -6.06 -1.64
N SER A 69 -1.77 -4.74 -1.51
CA SER A 69 -2.33 -3.74 -2.41
C SER A 69 -1.80 -3.85 -3.84
N GLY A 70 -0.52 -4.14 -4.00
CA GLY A 70 0.09 -4.32 -5.32
C GLY A 70 -0.42 -5.56 -6.04
N GLU A 71 -0.51 -6.71 -5.36
CA GLU A 71 -1.02 -7.94 -5.96
C GLU A 71 -2.51 -7.85 -6.31
N LYS A 72 -3.33 -7.17 -5.49
CA LYS A 72 -4.75 -6.93 -5.80
C LYS A 72 -4.90 -6.22 -7.16
N ILE A 73 -4.14 -5.15 -7.39
CA ILE A 73 -4.20 -4.42 -8.66
C ILE A 73 -3.55 -5.24 -9.79
N TYR A 74 -2.37 -5.81 -9.55
CA TYR A 74 -1.64 -6.54 -10.58
C TYR A 74 -2.42 -7.76 -11.12
N SER A 75 -3.10 -8.50 -10.26
CA SER A 75 -3.94 -9.63 -10.68
C SER A 75 -5.10 -9.18 -11.59
N SER A 76 -5.67 -8.01 -11.33
CA SER A 76 -6.73 -7.43 -12.18
C SER A 76 -6.21 -7.05 -13.59
N LEU A 77 -4.90 -6.82 -13.77
CA LEU A 77 -4.30 -6.45 -15.04
C LEU A 77 -3.93 -7.65 -15.93
N GLN A 78 -4.02 -8.89 -15.43
CA GLN A 78 -3.54 -10.06 -16.17
C GLN A 78 -4.30 -10.27 -17.50
N ASN A 79 -5.59 -9.98 -17.54
CA ASN A 79 -6.44 -10.11 -18.72
C ASN A 79 -6.55 -8.82 -19.54
N VAL A 80 -5.80 -7.77 -19.17
CA VAL A 80 -5.77 -6.49 -19.88
C VAL A 80 -4.60 -6.49 -20.87
N ARG A 81 -4.84 -6.01 -22.11
CA ARG A 81 -3.78 -5.85 -23.11
C ARG A 81 -2.65 -4.98 -22.55
N ARG A 82 -1.40 -5.34 -22.87
CA ARG A 82 -0.20 -4.70 -22.27
C ARG A 82 -0.22 -3.17 -22.41
N GLU A 83 -0.61 -2.66 -23.57
CA GLU A 83 -0.68 -1.23 -23.87
C GLU A 83 -1.76 -0.47 -23.07
N ASP A 84 -2.77 -1.18 -22.56
CA ASP A 84 -3.86 -0.59 -21.77
C ASP A 84 -3.69 -0.79 -20.27
N ARG A 85 -2.71 -1.58 -19.81
CA ARG A 85 -2.50 -1.89 -18.39
C ARG A 85 -2.28 -0.65 -17.54
N TRP A 86 -1.52 0.33 -18.00
CA TRP A 86 -1.30 1.55 -17.26
C TRP A 86 -2.59 2.37 -17.09
N LYS A 87 -3.47 2.37 -18.10
CA LYS A 87 -4.77 3.05 -18.05
C LYS A 87 -5.67 2.37 -17.01
N GLU A 88 -5.68 1.05 -17.01
CA GLU A 88 -6.45 0.28 -16.04
C GLU A 88 -5.87 0.41 -14.62
N PHE A 89 -4.55 0.46 -14.49
CA PHE A 89 -3.90 0.78 -13.21
C PHE A 89 -4.37 2.13 -12.68
N VAL A 90 -4.41 3.17 -13.51
CA VAL A 90 -4.92 4.51 -13.12
C VAL A 90 -6.39 4.43 -12.70
N ARG A 91 -7.24 3.70 -13.45
CA ARG A 91 -8.67 3.56 -13.11
C ARG A 91 -8.89 2.84 -11.77
N LEU A 92 -8.20 1.73 -11.57
CA LEU A 92 -8.29 0.96 -10.32
C LEU A 92 -7.77 1.76 -9.13
N TYR A 93 -6.66 2.47 -9.29
CA TYR A 93 -6.08 3.26 -8.22
C TYR A 93 -6.93 4.48 -7.85
N LEU A 94 -7.51 5.18 -8.84
CA LEU A 94 -8.39 6.34 -8.66
C LEU A 94 -9.87 5.94 -8.61
N SER A 95 -10.17 4.77 -8.05
CA SER A 95 -11.53 4.30 -7.83
C SER A 95 -12.06 4.70 -6.45
N PRO A 96 -13.39 4.86 -6.29
CA PRO A 96 -14.02 5.02 -4.97
C PRO A 96 -13.65 3.87 -4.02
N GLU A 97 -13.63 2.63 -4.51
CA GLU A 97 -13.26 1.45 -3.75
C GLU A 97 -11.87 1.59 -3.09
N HIS A 98 -10.85 2.04 -3.84
CA HIS A 98 -9.52 2.25 -3.28
C HIS A 98 -9.47 3.46 -2.32
N CYS A 99 -10.24 4.50 -2.60
CA CYS A 99 -10.31 5.69 -1.76
C CYS A 99 -10.94 5.40 -0.41
N ASP A 100 -12.07 4.68 -0.40
CA ASP A 100 -12.90 4.47 0.79
C ASP A 100 -12.38 3.35 1.71
N HIS A 101 -11.44 2.51 1.22
CA HIS A 101 -10.84 1.41 1.98
C HIS A 101 -9.32 1.59 2.17
N PRO A 102 -8.86 2.56 3.00
CA PRO A 102 -7.44 2.80 3.24
C PRO A 102 -6.72 1.59 3.80
N ASP A 103 -7.39 0.78 4.62
CA ASP A 103 -6.87 -0.43 5.27
C ASP A 103 -6.41 -1.52 4.29
N SER A 104 -6.98 -1.56 3.09
CA SER A 104 -6.61 -2.47 2.00
C SER A 104 -5.91 -1.78 0.81
N GLY A 105 -5.80 -0.45 0.85
CA GLY A 105 -5.24 0.37 -0.21
C GLY A 105 -3.71 0.53 -0.16
N CYS A 106 -3.21 1.43 -1.00
CA CYS A 106 -1.78 1.73 -1.11
C CYS A 106 -1.23 2.33 0.20
N PRO A 107 -0.16 1.75 0.80
CA PRO A 107 0.46 2.29 2.00
C PRO A 107 0.99 3.72 1.84
N VAL A 108 1.44 4.11 0.65
CA VAL A 108 1.94 5.48 0.42
C VAL A 108 0.80 6.49 0.52
N ALA A 109 -0.36 6.21 -0.10
CA ALA A 109 -1.51 7.10 -0.02
C ALA A 109 -2.09 7.22 1.41
N ALA A 110 -1.89 6.19 2.24
CA ALA A 110 -2.36 6.20 3.62
C ALA A 110 -1.35 6.82 4.60
N LEU A 111 -0.05 6.59 4.40
CA LEU A 111 0.96 6.74 5.45
C LEU A 111 2.20 7.59 5.05
N ALA A 112 2.25 8.20 3.86
CA ALA A 112 3.45 8.88 3.38
C ALA A 112 4.03 9.92 4.36
N PRO A 113 3.24 10.83 4.98
CA PRO A 113 3.77 11.81 5.92
C PRO A 113 4.38 11.17 7.18
N GLU A 114 3.80 10.07 7.65
CA GLU A 114 4.28 9.35 8.83
C GLU A 114 5.52 8.51 8.51
N MET A 115 5.54 7.86 7.34
CA MET A 115 6.73 7.16 6.82
C MET A 115 7.92 8.11 6.69
N ALA A 116 7.70 9.34 6.22
CA ALA A 116 8.74 10.37 6.11
C ALA A 116 9.34 10.77 7.46
N ARG A 117 8.56 10.70 8.54
CA ARG A 117 9.00 10.97 9.92
C ARG A 117 9.53 9.77 10.68
N ALA A 118 9.47 8.57 10.09
CA ALA A 118 9.97 7.35 10.73
C ALA A 118 11.50 7.37 10.88
N LYS A 119 12.02 6.55 11.82
CA LYS A 119 13.47 6.39 12.04
C LYS A 119 14.18 5.99 10.75
N ILE A 120 15.43 6.39 10.59
CA ILE A 120 16.22 6.20 9.36
C ILE A 120 16.28 4.74 8.91
N GLY A 121 16.37 3.78 9.83
CA GLY A 121 16.38 2.34 9.51
C GLY A 121 15.08 1.86 8.85
N VAL A 122 13.93 2.34 9.37
CA VAL A 122 12.60 2.06 8.81
C VAL A 122 12.47 2.73 7.43
N ARG A 123 12.88 4.00 7.31
CA ARG A 123 12.85 4.72 6.03
C ARG A 123 13.69 4.06 4.94
N LYS A 124 14.90 3.57 5.27
CA LYS A 124 15.75 2.83 4.31
C LYS A 124 15.02 1.60 3.78
N ARG A 125 14.38 0.83 4.66
CA ARG A 125 13.62 -0.37 4.26
C ARG A 125 12.42 -0.01 3.38
N ILE A 126 11.65 1.01 3.74
CA ILE A 126 10.52 1.51 2.94
C ILE A 126 10.98 1.99 1.57
N SER A 127 12.09 2.74 1.51
CA SER A 127 12.67 3.23 0.24
C SER A 127 13.06 2.07 -0.70
N GLY A 128 13.63 1.00 -0.16
CA GLY A 128 13.90 -0.23 -0.93
C GLY A 128 12.60 -0.82 -1.50
N LEU A 129 11.60 -1.03 -0.65
CA LEU A 129 10.30 -1.56 -1.08
C LEU A 129 9.61 -0.73 -2.18
N ILE A 130 9.71 0.60 -2.11
CA ILE A 130 9.16 1.48 -3.14
C ILE A 130 9.90 1.28 -4.47
N LYS A 131 11.23 1.22 -4.44
CA LYS A 131 12.06 1.01 -5.65
C LYS A 131 11.79 -0.33 -6.31
N ASP A 132 11.87 -1.43 -5.53
CA ASP A 132 11.66 -2.79 -6.03
C ASP A 132 10.28 -2.95 -6.69
N ARG A 133 9.29 -2.23 -6.16
CA ARG A 133 7.94 -2.27 -6.73
C ARG A 133 7.75 -1.36 -7.92
N ALA A 134 8.42 -0.21 -7.96
CA ALA A 134 8.38 0.70 -9.10
C ALA A 134 8.82 -0.02 -10.38
N GLU A 135 9.87 -0.85 -10.35
CA GLU A 135 10.37 -1.61 -11.49
C GLU A 135 9.27 -2.44 -12.15
N ARG A 136 8.45 -3.13 -11.36
CA ARG A 136 7.33 -3.95 -11.84
C ARG A 136 6.24 -3.13 -12.58
N TRP A 137 6.01 -1.88 -12.14
CA TRP A 137 5.01 -1.01 -12.72
C TRP A 137 5.52 -0.26 -13.96
N VAL A 138 6.80 0.11 -13.97
CA VAL A 138 7.46 0.82 -15.08
C VAL A 138 7.37 0.02 -16.38
N GLU A 139 7.34 -1.30 -16.31
CA GLU A 139 7.33 -2.17 -17.50
C GLU A 139 6.18 -1.89 -18.48
N PHE A 140 5.01 -1.51 -17.97
CA PHE A 140 3.83 -1.23 -18.81
C PHE A 140 3.38 0.23 -18.79
N MET A 141 4.19 1.14 -18.24
CA MET A 141 3.92 2.58 -18.32
C MET A 141 4.05 3.10 -19.77
N PRO A 142 3.30 4.17 -20.11
CA PRO A 142 3.44 4.82 -21.41
C PRO A 142 4.85 5.39 -21.57
N GLY A 143 5.41 5.31 -22.79
CA GLY A 143 6.74 5.82 -23.14
C GLY A 143 7.48 4.90 -24.10
N ARG A 144 8.28 5.51 -25.00
CA ARG A 144 9.05 4.79 -26.02
C ARG A 144 10.33 4.19 -25.45
N THR A 145 10.96 4.88 -24.50
CA THR A 145 12.21 4.46 -23.85
C THR A 145 11.98 4.04 -22.40
N ALA A 146 12.92 3.31 -21.80
CA ALA A 146 12.88 2.97 -20.38
C ALA A 146 12.84 4.24 -19.51
N ALA A 147 13.68 5.23 -19.81
CA ALA A 147 13.73 6.49 -19.08
C ALA A 147 12.41 7.28 -19.14
N GLU A 148 11.72 7.26 -20.29
CA GLU A 148 10.39 7.87 -20.41
C GLU A 148 9.37 7.13 -19.55
N ARG A 149 9.37 5.80 -19.56
CA ARG A 149 8.45 5.01 -18.72
C ARG A 149 8.70 5.22 -17.23
N GLU A 150 9.94 5.27 -16.79
CA GLU A 150 10.30 5.59 -15.39
C GLU A 150 9.80 6.97 -14.99
N ARG A 151 10.06 7.99 -15.80
CA ARG A 151 9.57 9.35 -15.56
C ARG A 151 8.05 9.38 -15.50
N ASN A 152 7.36 8.74 -16.44
CA ASN A 152 5.91 8.74 -16.50
C ASN A 152 5.31 7.97 -15.33
N PHE A 153 5.93 6.85 -14.89
CA PHE A 153 5.54 6.17 -13.66
C PHE A 153 5.60 7.12 -12.46
N VAL A 154 6.70 7.86 -12.27
CA VAL A 154 6.85 8.78 -11.14
C VAL A 154 5.76 9.85 -11.18
N LEU A 155 5.51 10.47 -12.33
CA LEU A 155 4.49 11.53 -12.47
C LEU A 155 3.08 11.00 -12.20
N ILE A 156 2.72 9.88 -12.84
CA ILE A 156 1.40 9.24 -12.68
C ILE A 156 1.20 8.80 -11.22
N PHE A 157 2.19 8.13 -10.63
CA PHE A 157 2.06 7.61 -9.28
C PHE A 157 1.92 8.71 -8.23
N ILE A 158 2.73 9.77 -8.31
CA ILE A 158 2.64 10.92 -7.39
C ILE A 158 1.28 11.61 -7.52
N ALA A 159 0.80 11.83 -8.74
CA ALA A 159 -0.50 12.43 -8.98
C ALA A 159 -1.65 11.58 -8.39
N MET A 160 -1.61 10.26 -8.59
CA MET A 160 -2.61 9.34 -8.03
C MET A 160 -2.57 9.31 -6.49
N VAL A 161 -1.38 9.24 -5.89
CA VAL A 161 -1.22 9.30 -4.41
C VAL A 161 -1.79 10.61 -3.86
N GLY A 162 -1.46 11.74 -4.49
CA GLY A 162 -1.97 13.05 -4.09
C GLY A 162 -3.49 13.14 -4.18
N ALA A 163 -4.07 12.69 -5.29
CA ALA A 163 -5.52 12.71 -5.49
C ALA A 163 -6.27 11.88 -4.45
N VAL A 164 -5.82 10.64 -4.18
CA VAL A 164 -6.45 9.78 -3.17
C VAL A 164 -6.29 10.38 -1.77
N SER A 165 -5.11 10.94 -1.45
CA SER A 165 -4.87 11.55 -0.14
C SER A 165 -5.76 12.78 0.08
N VAL A 166 -5.95 13.63 -0.94
CA VAL A 166 -6.85 14.78 -0.87
C VAL A 166 -8.31 14.34 -0.81
N ALA A 167 -8.72 13.40 -1.66
CA ALA A 167 -10.09 12.90 -1.68
C ALA A 167 -10.52 12.34 -0.30
N ARG A 168 -9.63 11.65 0.41
CA ARG A 168 -9.90 11.12 1.77
C ARG A 168 -10.14 12.19 2.84
N ILE A 169 -9.70 13.43 2.63
CA ILE A 169 -9.95 14.55 3.55
C ILE A 169 -11.35 15.10 3.37
N LEU A 170 -11.92 14.97 2.17
CA LEU A 170 -13.23 15.53 1.83
C LEU A 170 -14.33 14.67 2.47
N ILE A 171 -15.30 15.34 3.09
CA ILE A 171 -16.43 14.69 3.77
C ILE A 171 -17.50 14.27 2.77
N ASP A 172 -17.80 15.17 1.80
CA ASP A 172 -18.83 14.92 0.78
C ASP A 172 -18.35 13.84 -0.23
N PRO A 173 -19.10 12.73 -0.39
CA PRO A 173 -18.79 11.71 -1.39
C PRO A 173 -18.75 12.24 -2.83
N ALA A 174 -19.57 13.23 -3.18
CA ALA A 174 -19.57 13.82 -4.53
C ALA A 174 -18.28 14.59 -4.81
N ASP A 175 -17.77 15.34 -3.83
CA ASP A 175 -16.49 16.05 -3.95
C ASP A 175 -15.33 15.06 -4.06
N ARG A 176 -15.35 13.96 -3.29
CA ARG A 176 -14.36 12.86 -3.43
C ARG A 176 -14.34 12.28 -4.83
N GLN A 177 -15.52 11.92 -5.34
CA GLN A 177 -15.64 11.36 -6.70
C GLN A 177 -15.17 12.34 -7.76
N LYS A 178 -15.48 13.63 -7.62
CA LYS A 178 -15.03 14.68 -8.54
C LYS A 178 -13.52 14.75 -8.58
N VAL A 179 -12.83 14.82 -7.44
CA VAL A 179 -11.35 14.87 -7.38
C VAL A 179 -10.73 13.65 -8.06
N LEU A 180 -11.25 12.45 -7.77
CA LEU A 180 -10.74 11.21 -8.37
C LEU A 180 -10.98 11.16 -9.88
N ALA A 181 -12.16 11.55 -10.34
CA ALA A 181 -12.53 11.57 -11.75
C ALA A 181 -11.69 12.57 -12.55
N GLU A 182 -11.59 13.81 -12.08
CA GLU A 182 -10.78 14.86 -12.74
C GLU A 182 -9.31 14.45 -12.88
N MET A 183 -8.71 13.89 -11.82
CA MET A 183 -7.33 13.42 -11.89
C MET A 183 -7.18 12.23 -12.82
N ARG A 184 -8.07 11.24 -12.76
CA ARG A 184 -8.07 10.09 -13.66
C ARG A 184 -8.15 10.53 -15.12
N ASP A 185 -9.11 11.39 -15.45
CA ASP A 185 -9.35 11.83 -16.82
C ASP A 185 -8.20 12.71 -17.33
N HIS A 186 -7.60 13.52 -16.46
CA HIS A 186 -6.39 14.27 -16.77
C HIS A 186 -5.22 13.33 -17.12
N LEU A 187 -4.92 12.34 -16.29
CA LEU A 187 -3.83 11.39 -16.54
C LEU A 187 -4.05 10.61 -17.84
N LEU A 188 -5.26 10.11 -18.09
CA LEU A 188 -5.57 9.34 -19.30
C LEU A 188 -5.50 10.15 -20.59
N ARG A 189 -5.58 11.49 -20.52
CA ARG A 189 -5.41 12.38 -21.69
C ARG A 189 -3.96 12.86 -21.88
N SER A 190 -3.18 12.89 -20.79
CA SER A 190 -1.83 13.52 -20.80
C SER A 190 -0.72 12.55 -21.16
N PHE A 191 -0.98 11.27 -21.05
CA PHE A 191 -0.02 10.19 -21.32
C PHE A 191 -0.58 9.20 -22.35
#